data_ee63a327701d6f174b5a2b4e1325d48c
#
_entry.id   ee63a327701d6f174b5a2b4e1325d48c
#
_cell.length_a   1.000
_cell.length_b   1.000
_cell.length_c   1.000
_cell.angle_alpha   90.00
_cell.angle_beta   90.00
_cell.angle_gamma   90.00
#
_symmetry.space_group_name_H-M   'P 1'
#
loop_
_entity.id
_entity.type
_entity.pdbx_description
1 polymer ?
#
loop_
_entity_poly.entity_id
_entity_poly.type
_entity_poly.pdbx_seq_one_letter_code
_entity_poly.pdbx_strand_id
1 'polypeptide(L)'
;MQKRRPLLITTGEPAGIGMDVVLLLAAEGKLQDFKRPIWVTADSAAMQKRANMLVTAGVLQSCPLWQTVDLNIAADDFLEQMSQQTIDDNNNDNQAFILLNTPCAEPVVCGKINTRNSAMVAKQLDIAHQLATNKTVAAIVTGPLQKSALIDADIKLLDGTMFSGHTEFFMQQSGCEKVVMMLANQAMKVALVTTHLALKDIPAAITADNVRQTIQIVIDDMREKFGLTQPRILVCGLNPHAGEGGHLGVEEIEIINPVLREFIDVGVDISEAMPADTLFTPRHLANCDAVIAMYHDQGLPVLKSHGFGDTVNLTLGLPYIRTSVDHGTALDLAGRGGASATSLYQALLMANEMADKSLIDRSLA
;
A
#
# COMPACT_ATOMS: atom_id res chain seq x y z
N MET A 1 -19.08 -4.70 22.54
CA MET A 1 -17.95 -5.01 21.63
C MET A 1 -17.28 -3.69 21.27
N GLN A 2 -15.96 -3.58 21.38
CA GLN A 2 -15.25 -2.37 20.99
C GLN A 2 -15.37 -2.19 19.46
N LYS A 3 -15.75 -1.00 18.99
CA LYS A 3 -15.88 -0.73 17.55
C LYS A 3 -14.49 -0.87 16.88
N ARG A 4 -14.41 -1.70 15.83
CA ARG A 4 -13.19 -1.84 15.05
C ARG A 4 -12.97 -0.59 14.19
N ARG A 5 -11.76 -0.05 14.16
CA ARG A 5 -11.41 1.11 13.35
C ARG A 5 -11.56 0.81 11.86
N PRO A 6 -12.02 1.79 11.05
CA PRO A 6 -12.22 1.63 9.60
C PRO A 6 -10.95 1.28 8.82
N LEU A 7 -11.12 0.68 7.63
CA LEU A 7 -10.10 0.72 6.57
C LEU A 7 -10.43 1.88 5.65
N LEU A 8 -9.42 2.68 5.29
CA LEU A 8 -9.58 3.83 4.41
C LEU A 8 -9.03 3.54 3.01
N ILE A 9 -9.88 3.68 1.99
CA ILE A 9 -9.49 3.59 0.59
C ILE A 9 -9.34 5.01 0.02
N THR A 10 -8.21 5.33 -0.59
CA THR A 10 -8.09 6.51 -1.46
C THR A 10 -8.30 6.07 -2.92
N THR A 11 -9.24 6.69 -3.64
CA THR A 11 -9.51 6.30 -5.03
C THR A 11 -8.43 6.76 -6.03
N GLY A 12 -7.62 7.75 -5.65
CA GLY A 12 -6.54 8.27 -6.49
C GLY A 12 -7.03 9.11 -7.66
N GLU A 13 -6.50 8.86 -8.85
CA GLU A 13 -6.82 9.63 -10.06
C GLU A 13 -8.31 9.49 -10.45
N PRO A 14 -9.09 10.59 -10.44
CA PRO A 14 -10.52 10.50 -10.68
C PRO A 14 -10.90 10.11 -12.12
N ALA A 15 -10.02 10.37 -13.10
CA ALA A 15 -10.23 9.94 -14.49
C ALA A 15 -9.93 8.45 -14.72
N GLY A 16 -9.27 7.78 -13.76
CA GLY A 16 -8.88 6.37 -13.81
C GLY A 16 -9.92 5.42 -13.23
N ILE A 17 -9.50 4.15 -13.01
CA ILE A 17 -10.38 3.06 -12.54
C ILE A 17 -10.55 2.99 -11.02
N GLY A 18 -9.93 3.87 -10.23
CA GLY A 18 -10.00 3.76 -8.77
C GLY A 18 -11.44 3.73 -8.22
N MET A 19 -12.33 4.56 -8.76
CA MET A 19 -13.75 4.53 -8.40
C MET A 19 -14.47 3.28 -8.95
N ASP A 20 -14.10 2.80 -10.14
CA ASP A 20 -14.70 1.58 -10.73
C ASP A 20 -14.49 0.37 -9.83
N VAL A 21 -13.25 0.14 -9.39
CA VAL A 21 -12.91 -1.05 -8.59
C VAL A 21 -13.56 -1.01 -7.20
N VAL A 22 -13.75 0.18 -6.60
CA VAL A 22 -14.53 0.33 -5.36
C VAL A 22 -16.00 -0.03 -5.59
N LEU A 23 -16.62 0.51 -6.66
CA LEU A 23 -18.01 0.25 -6.99
C LEU A 23 -18.28 -1.22 -7.33
N LEU A 24 -17.32 -1.89 -7.99
CA LEU A 24 -17.40 -3.33 -8.27
C LEU A 24 -17.41 -4.14 -6.98
N LEU A 25 -16.47 -3.90 -6.04
CA LEU A 25 -16.44 -4.60 -4.76
C LEU A 25 -17.70 -4.34 -3.93
N ALA A 26 -18.22 -3.11 -3.96
CA ALA A 26 -19.46 -2.76 -3.29
C ALA A 26 -20.66 -3.53 -3.86
N ALA A 27 -20.80 -3.58 -5.20
CA ALA A 27 -21.87 -4.29 -5.86
C ALA A 27 -21.81 -5.82 -5.70
N GLU A 28 -20.60 -6.38 -5.59
CA GLU A 28 -20.37 -7.80 -5.33
C GLU A 28 -20.55 -8.17 -3.85
N GLY A 29 -20.85 -7.22 -2.96
CA GLY A 29 -20.97 -7.45 -1.52
C GLY A 29 -19.65 -7.72 -0.80
N LYS A 30 -18.51 -7.61 -1.49
CA LYS A 30 -17.18 -7.94 -0.95
C LYS A 30 -16.68 -6.96 0.12
N LEU A 31 -17.22 -5.73 0.16
CA LEU A 31 -16.86 -4.78 1.21
C LEU A 31 -17.48 -5.13 2.55
N GLN A 32 -18.55 -5.94 2.59
CA GLN A 32 -19.18 -6.46 3.80
C GLN A 32 -18.43 -7.67 4.40
N ASP A 33 -17.49 -8.29 3.67
CA ASP A 33 -16.66 -9.38 4.20
C ASP A 33 -15.77 -8.91 5.37
N PHE A 34 -15.49 -7.61 5.42
CA PHE A 34 -14.67 -7.02 6.46
C PHE A 34 -15.51 -6.69 7.72
N LYS A 35 -15.04 -7.12 8.88
CA LYS A 35 -15.65 -6.79 10.18
C LYS A 35 -15.28 -5.36 10.64
N ARG A 36 -14.94 -4.48 9.70
CA ARG A 36 -14.55 -3.08 9.89
C ARG A 36 -15.31 -2.21 8.92
N PRO A 37 -15.72 -1.00 9.28
CA PRO A 37 -16.27 -0.05 8.33
C PRO A 37 -15.27 0.23 7.22
N ILE A 38 -15.76 0.42 6.00
CA ILE A 38 -14.95 0.84 4.86
C ILE A 38 -15.24 2.32 4.60
N TRP A 39 -14.19 3.13 4.64
CA TRP A 39 -14.24 4.53 4.26
C TRP A 39 -13.55 4.73 2.91
N VAL A 40 -14.07 5.63 2.09
CA VAL A 40 -13.56 5.88 0.74
C VAL A 40 -13.44 7.37 0.52
N THR A 41 -12.29 7.87 0.09
CA THR A 41 -12.14 9.27 -0.35
C THR A 41 -12.36 9.36 -1.85
N ALA A 42 -13.31 10.19 -2.28
CA ALA A 42 -13.56 10.50 -3.69
C ALA A 42 -14.44 11.77 -3.82
N ASP A 43 -14.53 12.32 -5.02
CA ASP A 43 -15.56 13.29 -5.38
C ASP A 43 -16.93 12.61 -5.47
N SER A 44 -17.89 13.06 -4.68
CA SER A 44 -19.22 12.45 -4.56
C SER A 44 -19.99 12.47 -5.89
N ALA A 45 -19.94 13.59 -6.62
CA ALA A 45 -20.63 13.74 -7.90
C ALA A 45 -19.99 12.84 -8.98
N ALA A 46 -18.65 12.75 -9.00
CA ALA A 46 -17.93 11.87 -9.90
C ALA A 46 -18.20 10.40 -9.58
N MET A 47 -18.23 10.01 -8.29
CA MET A 47 -18.56 8.65 -7.87
C MET A 47 -19.98 8.26 -8.32
N GLN A 48 -20.98 9.13 -8.10
CA GLN A 48 -22.36 8.87 -8.53
C GLN A 48 -22.46 8.77 -10.05
N LYS A 49 -21.79 9.67 -10.78
CA LYS A 49 -21.75 9.62 -12.24
C LYS A 49 -21.10 8.32 -12.74
N ARG A 50 -20.00 7.89 -12.09
CA ARG A 50 -19.31 6.65 -12.42
C ARG A 50 -20.20 5.43 -12.19
N ALA A 51 -20.90 5.35 -11.07
CA ALA A 51 -21.84 4.27 -10.78
C ALA A 51 -22.95 4.20 -11.86
N ASN A 52 -23.55 5.35 -12.21
CA ASN A 52 -24.57 5.40 -13.27
C ASN A 52 -24.02 4.95 -14.64
N MET A 53 -22.80 5.31 -14.99
CA MET A 53 -22.15 4.86 -16.24
C MET A 53 -21.97 3.35 -16.25
N LEU A 54 -21.52 2.75 -15.16
CA LEU A 54 -21.31 1.30 -15.05
C LEU A 54 -22.65 0.53 -15.09
N VAL A 55 -23.72 1.08 -14.51
CA VAL A 55 -25.06 0.51 -14.63
C VAL A 55 -25.53 0.59 -16.08
N THR A 56 -25.37 1.74 -16.74
CA THR A 56 -25.77 1.91 -18.16
C THR A 56 -24.99 0.99 -19.09
N ALA A 57 -23.71 0.73 -18.77
CA ALA A 57 -22.88 -0.22 -19.51
C ALA A 57 -23.20 -1.70 -19.21
N GLY A 58 -24.14 -1.99 -18.30
CA GLY A 58 -24.51 -3.35 -17.91
C GLY A 58 -23.45 -4.05 -17.04
N VAL A 59 -22.50 -3.30 -16.49
CA VAL A 59 -21.43 -3.83 -15.60
C VAL A 59 -21.96 -4.02 -14.20
N LEU A 60 -22.77 -3.07 -13.72
CA LEU A 60 -23.47 -3.16 -12.44
C LEU A 60 -24.98 -3.36 -12.68
N GLN A 61 -25.62 -4.17 -11.85
CA GLN A 61 -27.08 -4.34 -11.89
C GLN A 61 -27.81 -3.09 -11.35
N SER A 62 -27.25 -2.47 -10.31
CA SER A 62 -27.75 -1.24 -9.68
C SER A 62 -26.59 -0.48 -9.05
N CYS A 63 -26.81 0.82 -8.76
CA CYS A 63 -25.85 1.59 -7.99
C CYS A 63 -25.77 1.06 -6.56
N PRO A 64 -24.56 0.74 -6.03
CA PRO A 64 -24.41 0.45 -4.62
C PRO A 64 -24.84 1.64 -3.76
N LEU A 65 -25.27 1.39 -2.54
CA LEU A 65 -25.62 2.43 -1.57
C LEU A 65 -24.40 2.80 -0.72
N TRP A 66 -24.21 4.08 -0.50
CA TRP A 66 -23.20 4.61 0.42
C TRP A 66 -23.73 5.85 1.15
N GLN A 67 -23.12 6.15 2.29
CA GLN A 67 -23.34 7.43 2.97
C GLN A 67 -22.24 8.40 2.57
N THR A 68 -22.60 9.64 2.23
CA THR A 68 -21.63 10.70 1.97
C THR A 68 -21.45 11.59 3.19
N VAL A 69 -20.20 11.90 3.51
CA VAL A 69 -19.80 12.85 4.55
C VAL A 69 -18.99 13.96 3.88
N ASP A 70 -19.46 15.19 3.98
CA ASP A 70 -18.75 16.35 3.46
C ASP A 70 -17.70 16.82 4.48
N LEU A 71 -16.46 16.89 4.00
CA LEU A 71 -15.33 17.34 4.79
C LEU A 71 -15.20 18.88 4.70
N ASN A 72 -16.16 19.61 5.29
CA ASN A 72 -16.19 21.08 5.26
C ASN A 72 -15.26 21.76 6.29
N ILE A 73 -14.07 21.18 6.61
CA ILE A 73 -13.50 21.46 7.90
C ILE A 73 -12.02 21.77 7.80
N ALA A 74 -11.56 22.74 8.60
CA ALA A 74 -10.19 22.84 9.05
C ALA A 74 -9.78 21.51 9.71
N ALA A 75 -8.54 21.07 9.50
CA ALA A 75 -8.10 19.71 9.85
C ALA A 75 -8.38 19.30 11.31
N ASP A 76 -8.37 20.27 12.24
CA ASP A 76 -8.57 20.02 13.67
C ASP A 76 -10.03 19.68 14.01
N ASP A 77 -10.99 20.37 13.38
CA ASP A 77 -12.44 20.11 13.59
C ASP A 77 -12.88 18.79 12.94
N PHE A 78 -12.20 18.37 11.85
CA PHE A 78 -12.52 17.15 11.13
C PHE A 78 -12.34 15.89 11.99
N LEU A 79 -11.23 15.81 12.72
CA LEU A 79 -10.95 14.66 13.58
C LEU A 79 -11.93 14.60 14.76
N GLU A 80 -12.31 15.75 15.29
CA GLU A 80 -13.31 15.84 16.33
C GLU A 80 -14.70 15.43 15.83
N GLN A 81 -15.12 15.87 14.65
CA GLN A 81 -16.37 15.45 14.03
C GLN A 81 -16.39 13.94 13.71
N MET A 82 -15.30 13.39 13.17
CA MET A 82 -15.23 11.97 12.87
C MET A 82 -15.17 11.09 14.13
N SER A 83 -14.65 11.61 15.24
CA SER A 83 -14.68 10.93 16.53
C SER A 83 -16.06 11.04 17.22
N GLN A 84 -16.77 12.15 17.00
CA GLN A 84 -18.08 12.43 17.57
C GLN A 84 -19.24 11.93 16.70
N GLN A 85 -19.08 11.84 15.37
CA GLN A 85 -20.00 11.11 14.53
C GLN A 85 -19.87 9.62 14.89
N THR A 86 -20.55 9.26 15.95
CA THR A 86 -21.11 7.92 16.08
C THR A 86 -21.89 7.72 14.80
N ILE A 87 -21.23 7.13 13.80
CA ILE A 87 -21.92 6.60 12.65
C ILE A 87 -22.94 5.69 13.28
N ASP A 88 -24.21 6.06 13.16
CA ASP A 88 -25.32 5.31 13.74
C ASP A 88 -25.34 3.97 12.99
N ASP A 89 -24.56 3.00 13.49
CA ASP A 89 -24.49 1.63 12.95
C ASP A 89 -25.88 0.95 12.98
N ASN A 90 -26.86 1.61 13.62
CA ASN A 90 -28.20 1.07 13.80
C ASN A 90 -29.18 1.37 12.65
N ASN A 91 -28.77 2.13 11.62
CA ASN A 91 -29.78 2.62 10.67
C ASN A 91 -29.64 2.19 9.21
N ASN A 92 -28.62 1.41 8.80
CA ASN A 92 -28.61 0.91 7.41
C ASN A 92 -27.72 -0.32 7.22
N ASP A 93 -28.25 -1.52 7.43
CA ASP A 93 -27.62 -2.81 7.05
C ASP A 93 -27.30 -2.94 5.54
N ASN A 94 -27.63 -1.93 4.73
CA ASN A 94 -27.50 -1.96 3.27
C ASN A 94 -26.39 -1.03 2.70
N GLN A 95 -25.66 -0.27 3.54
CA GLN A 95 -24.61 0.60 3.04
C GLN A 95 -23.29 -0.15 2.85
N ALA A 96 -22.71 -0.06 1.64
CA ALA A 96 -21.46 -0.73 1.33
C ALA A 96 -20.23 -0.02 1.92
N PHE A 97 -20.25 1.31 2.00
CA PHE A 97 -19.14 2.12 2.51
C PHE A 97 -19.59 3.56 2.88
N ILE A 98 -18.70 4.30 3.53
CA ILE A 98 -18.86 5.73 3.78
C ILE A 98 -17.92 6.48 2.85
N LEU A 99 -18.48 7.44 2.11
CA LEU A 99 -17.75 8.30 1.20
C LEU A 99 -17.36 9.60 1.91
N LEU A 100 -16.08 9.83 2.09
CA LEU A 100 -15.50 11.10 2.51
C LEU A 100 -15.34 11.98 1.27
N ASN A 101 -16.21 12.97 1.12
CA ASN A 101 -16.27 13.79 -0.09
C ASN A 101 -15.03 14.68 -0.22
N THR A 102 -14.29 14.48 -1.31
CA THR A 102 -13.13 15.28 -1.71
C THR A 102 -13.41 15.86 -3.10
N PRO A 103 -13.99 17.08 -3.18
CA PRO A 103 -14.47 17.62 -4.45
C PRO A 103 -13.36 17.86 -5.46
N CYS A 104 -13.60 17.51 -6.71
CA CYS A 104 -12.82 17.90 -7.87
C CYS A 104 -13.05 19.40 -8.19
N ALA A 105 -12.02 20.08 -8.65
CA ALA A 105 -12.14 21.47 -9.13
C ALA A 105 -12.91 21.57 -10.46
N GLU A 106 -12.85 20.51 -11.27
CA GLU A 106 -13.47 20.45 -12.59
C GLU A 106 -14.20 19.12 -12.79
N PRO A 107 -15.23 19.08 -13.63
CA PRO A 107 -15.96 17.86 -13.93
C PRO A 107 -15.07 16.74 -14.44
N VAL A 108 -15.22 15.56 -13.85
CA VAL A 108 -14.45 14.37 -14.24
C VAL A 108 -14.95 13.78 -15.54
N VAL A 109 -14.01 13.52 -16.46
CA VAL A 109 -14.23 12.77 -17.70
C VAL A 109 -13.38 11.51 -17.67
N CYS A 110 -14.03 10.34 -17.71
CA CYS A 110 -13.33 9.06 -17.71
C CYS A 110 -12.29 8.97 -18.83
N GLY A 111 -11.10 8.51 -18.47
CA GLY A 111 -9.98 8.35 -19.40
C GLY A 111 -9.27 9.64 -19.82
N LYS A 112 -9.71 10.82 -19.34
CA LYS A 112 -9.10 12.11 -19.67
C LYS A 112 -8.64 12.83 -18.40
N ILE A 113 -7.33 12.83 -18.19
CA ILE A 113 -6.72 13.54 -17.08
C ILE A 113 -7.01 15.04 -17.20
N ASN A 114 -7.33 15.66 -16.05
CA ASN A 114 -7.40 17.10 -15.90
C ASN A 114 -6.55 17.50 -14.68
N THR A 115 -5.43 18.17 -14.93
CA THR A 115 -4.47 18.56 -13.89
C THR A 115 -5.06 19.47 -12.82
N ARG A 116 -6.16 20.20 -13.10
CA ARG A 116 -6.89 20.98 -12.11
C ARG A 116 -7.48 20.11 -10.99
N ASN A 117 -7.70 18.81 -11.24
CA ASN A 117 -8.19 17.87 -10.25
C ASN A 117 -7.06 17.22 -9.42
N SER A 118 -5.78 17.48 -9.74
CA SER A 118 -4.65 16.91 -9.01
C SER A 118 -4.59 17.36 -7.54
N ALA A 119 -5.07 18.56 -7.23
CA ALA A 119 -5.18 19.04 -5.85
C ALA A 119 -6.13 18.16 -5.00
N MET A 120 -7.20 17.61 -5.61
CA MET A 120 -8.09 16.66 -4.94
C MET A 120 -7.35 15.35 -4.62
N VAL A 121 -6.52 14.85 -5.55
CA VAL A 121 -5.73 13.64 -5.33
C VAL A 121 -4.74 13.84 -4.17
N ALA A 122 -4.01 14.97 -4.14
CA ALA A 122 -3.14 15.32 -3.03
C ALA A 122 -3.91 15.42 -1.70
N LYS A 123 -5.11 16.03 -1.72
CA LYS A 123 -5.98 16.14 -0.54
C LYS A 123 -6.43 14.78 -0.01
N GLN A 124 -6.70 13.79 -0.87
CA GLN A 124 -7.00 12.42 -0.44
C GLN A 124 -5.84 11.83 0.36
N LEU A 125 -4.59 12.05 -0.07
CA LEU A 125 -3.40 11.55 0.61
C LEU A 125 -3.19 12.24 1.96
N ASP A 126 -3.40 13.56 2.03
CA ASP A 126 -3.34 14.33 3.29
C ASP A 126 -4.36 13.79 4.31
N ILE A 127 -5.61 13.62 3.89
CA ILE A 127 -6.68 13.06 4.73
C ILE A 127 -6.29 11.67 5.23
N ALA A 128 -5.81 10.81 4.32
CA ALA A 128 -5.40 9.46 4.68
C ALA A 128 -4.26 9.46 5.70
N HIS A 129 -3.24 10.31 5.50
CA HIS A 129 -2.14 10.47 6.45
C HIS A 129 -2.64 10.92 7.82
N GLN A 130 -3.45 11.98 7.89
CA GLN A 130 -3.97 12.52 9.15
C GLN A 130 -4.80 11.49 9.92
N LEU A 131 -5.74 10.80 9.24
CA LEU A 131 -6.59 9.79 9.87
C LEU A 131 -5.80 8.59 10.38
N ALA A 132 -4.75 8.17 9.66
CA ALA A 132 -3.91 7.06 10.09
C ALA A 132 -2.99 7.45 11.25
N THR A 133 -2.36 8.63 11.20
CA THR A 133 -1.49 9.14 12.25
C THR A 133 -2.24 9.32 13.56
N ASN A 134 -3.48 9.84 13.50
CA ASN A 134 -4.35 10.00 14.66
C ASN A 134 -5.07 8.71 15.07
N LYS A 135 -4.73 7.57 14.43
CA LYS A 135 -5.30 6.26 14.73
C LYS A 135 -6.83 6.20 14.58
N THR A 136 -7.43 7.09 13.79
CA THR A 136 -8.88 7.06 13.48
C THR A 136 -9.21 5.89 12.56
N VAL A 137 -8.32 5.58 11.62
CA VAL A 137 -8.41 4.39 10.77
C VAL A 137 -7.38 3.34 11.15
N ALA A 138 -7.66 2.08 10.86
CA ALA A 138 -6.76 0.97 11.15
C ALA A 138 -5.66 0.83 10.11
N ALA A 139 -5.97 1.15 8.86
CA ALA A 139 -5.03 1.09 7.74
C ALA A 139 -5.48 1.97 6.57
N ILE A 140 -4.51 2.34 5.73
CA ILE A 140 -4.73 3.00 4.44
C ILE A 140 -4.58 1.98 3.32
N VAL A 141 -5.50 2.00 2.37
CA VAL A 141 -5.44 1.23 1.12
C VAL A 141 -5.47 2.20 -0.05
N THR A 142 -4.34 2.38 -0.74
CA THR A 142 -4.25 3.39 -1.79
C THR A 142 -4.60 2.81 -3.16
N GLY A 143 -5.54 3.47 -3.86
CA GLY A 143 -5.82 3.28 -5.27
C GLY A 143 -4.75 3.93 -6.15
N PRO A 144 -4.84 3.78 -7.48
CA PRO A 144 -3.80 4.24 -8.40
C PRO A 144 -3.88 5.76 -8.63
N LEU A 145 -2.73 6.42 -8.70
CA LEU A 145 -2.63 7.82 -9.12
C LEU A 145 -1.78 7.98 -10.38
N GLN A 146 -1.92 9.14 -11.02
CA GLN A 146 -1.12 9.50 -12.20
C GLN A 146 -0.06 10.53 -11.79
N LYS A 147 1.20 10.09 -11.64
CA LYS A 147 2.31 10.98 -11.19
C LYS A 147 2.48 12.20 -12.08
N SER A 148 2.43 12.03 -13.41
CA SER A 148 2.56 13.15 -14.34
C SER A 148 1.51 14.23 -14.13
N ALA A 149 0.27 13.86 -13.81
CA ALA A 149 -0.79 14.83 -13.56
C ALA A 149 -0.51 15.71 -12.32
N LEU A 150 0.05 15.12 -11.25
CA LEU A 150 0.43 15.88 -10.05
C LEU A 150 1.65 16.77 -10.33
N ILE A 151 2.63 16.27 -11.09
CA ILE A 151 3.82 17.03 -11.51
C ILE A 151 3.40 18.23 -12.38
N ASP A 152 2.55 18.00 -13.39
CA ASP A 152 2.06 19.04 -14.29
C ASP A 152 1.18 20.09 -13.57
N ALA A 153 0.61 19.72 -12.42
CA ALA A 153 -0.13 20.64 -11.53
C ALA A 153 0.75 21.32 -10.49
N ASP A 154 2.07 21.21 -10.56
CA ASP A 154 3.06 21.75 -9.62
C ASP A 154 2.82 21.29 -8.15
N ILE A 155 2.28 20.08 -7.95
CA ILE A 155 2.13 19.50 -6.62
C ILE A 155 3.51 19.07 -6.11
N LYS A 156 3.87 19.54 -4.91
CA LYS A 156 5.17 19.31 -4.28
C LYS A 156 5.07 18.48 -3.02
N LEU A 157 6.14 17.81 -2.69
CA LEU A 157 6.38 17.16 -1.42
C LEU A 157 6.75 18.21 -0.34
N LEU A 158 6.85 17.80 0.92
CA LEU A 158 7.17 18.71 2.04
C LEU A 158 8.53 19.39 1.91
N ASP A 159 9.51 18.71 1.31
CA ASP A 159 10.86 19.26 1.05
C ASP A 159 10.92 20.22 -0.15
N GLY A 160 9.76 20.48 -0.80
CA GLY A 160 9.66 21.33 -1.98
C GLY A 160 10.01 20.65 -3.29
N THR A 161 10.42 19.38 -3.28
CA THR A 161 10.64 18.60 -4.51
C THR A 161 9.31 18.25 -5.19
N MET A 162 9.36 17.95 -6.48
CA MET A 162 8.18 17.55 -7.24
C MET A 162 7.63 16.20 -6.71
N PHE A 163 6.31 16.05 -6.76
CA PHE A 163 5.65 14.82 -6.33
C PHE A 163 6.20 13.60 -7.09
N SER A 164 6.75 12.64 -6.36
CA SER A 164 7.40 11.45 -6.92
C SER A 164 6.58 10.16 -6.74
N GLY A 165 5.64 10.15 -5.79
CA GLY A 165 4.75 9.01 -5.58
C GLY A 165 4.16 8.96 -4.17
N HIS A 166 3.27 7.99 -3.97
CA HIS A 166 2.64 7.74 -2.66
C HIS A 166 3.67 7.46 -1.56
N THR A 167 4.68 6.67 -1.87
CA THR A 167 5.68 6.19 -0.90
C THR A 167 6.47 7.35 -0.33
N GLU A 168 6.99 8.20 -1.21
CA GLU A 168 7.77 9.39 -0.83
C GLU A 168 6.89 10.42 -0.11
N PHE A 169 5.62 10.58 -0.57
CA PHE A 169 4.67 11.45 0.10
C PHE A 169 4.45 11.01 1.55
N PHE A 170 4.06 9.76 1.78
CA PHE A 170 3.79 9.28 3.14
C PHE A 170 5.06 9.22 4.00
N MET A 171 6.20 8.91 3.43
CA MET A 171 7.49 8.94 4.12
C MET A 171 7.79 10.34 4.68
N GLN A 172 7.70 11.36 3.83
CA GLN A 172 7.98 12.74 4.25
C GLN A 172 6.93 13.27 5.23
N GLN A 173 5.63 13.03 4.99
CA GLN A 173 4.55 13.43 5.90
C GLN A 173 4.67 12.79 7.28
N SER A 174 5.21 11.57 7.35
CA SER A 174 5.42 10.85 8.61
C SER A 174 6.75 11.19 9.29
N GLY A 175 7.61 12.02 8.69
CA GLY A 175 8.95 12.31 9.20
C GLY A 175 9.88 11.08 9.23
N CYS A 176 9.60 10.05 8.42
CA CYS A 176 10.43 8.87 8.34
C CYS A 176 11.66 9.12 7.47
N GLU A 177 12.84 8.73 7.94
CA GLU A 177 14.07 8.85 7.15
C GLU A 177 14.11 7.82 6.01
N LYS A 178 13.52 6.66 6.24
CA LYS A 178 13.48 5.56 5.27
C LYS A 178 12.20 4.75 5.40
N VAL A 179 11.72 4.26 4.26
CA VAL A 179 10.67 3.24 4.14
C VAL A 179 11.16 2.11 3.24
N VAL A 180 10.56 0.94 3.37
CA VAL A 180 10.91 -0.24 2.58
C VAL A 180 9.69 -0.69 1.79
N MET A 181 9.87 -0.84 0.47
CA MET A 181 8.86 -1.46 -0.37
C MET A 181 8.86 -2.96 -0.14
N MET A 182 7.70 -3.52 0.15
CA MET A 182 7.46 -4.96 0.19
C MET A 182 6.31 -5.30 -0.73
N LEU A 183 6.47 -6.32 -1.56
CA LEU A 183 5.36 -6.93 -2.26
C LEU A 183 5.03 -8.26 -1.61
N ALA A 184 3.74 -8.54 -1.48
CA ALA A 184 3.26 -9.75 -0.82
C ALA A 184 2.11 -10.39 -1.61
N ASN A 185 2.07 -11.70 -1.62
CA ASN A 185 0.93 -12.52 -2.01
C ASN A 185 0.78 -13.69 -1.02
N GLN A 186 -0.10 -14.64 -1.32
CA GLN A 186 -0.29 -15.80 -0.46
C GLN A 186 0.94 -16.71 -0.35
N ALA A 187 1.83 -16.72 -1.36
CA ALA A 187 2.99 -17.60 -1.40
C ALA A 187 4.19 -17.02 -0.65
N MET A 188 4.41 -15.70 -0.70
CA MET A 188 5.61 -15.09 -0.13
C MET A 188 5.46 -13.57 0.07
N LYS A 189 6.35 -13.00 0.89
CA LYS A 189 6.56 -11.56 1.06
C LYS A 189 7.99 -11.23 0.69
N VAL A 190 8.20 -10.26 -0.19
CA VAL A 190 9.52 -9.86 -0.68
C VAL A 190 9.73 -8.37 -0.44
N ALA A 191 10.66 -8.04 0.45
CA ALA A 191 11.12 -6.68 0.70
C ALA A 191 12.35 -6.35 -0.16
N LEU A 192 12.53 -5.09 -0.50
CA LEU A 192 13.57 -4.64 -1.42
C LEU A 192 14.55 -3.70 -0.73
N VAL A 193 15.86 -3.98 -0.86
CA VAL A 193 16.92 -3.04 -0.44
C VAL A 193 16.96 -1.83 -1.38
N THR A 194 16.87 -2.08 -2.68
CA THR A 194 16.79 -1.03 -3.71
C THR A 194 15.55 -1.25 -4.58
N THR A 195 14.92 -0.15 -5.03
CA THR A 195 13.67 -0.20 -5.81
C THR A 195 13.92 0.15 -7.28
N HIS A 196 13.65 1.38 -7.70
CA HIS A 196 13.62 1.81 -9.09
C HIS A 196 14.95 2.46 -9.51
N LEU A 197 16.04 1.69 -9.44
CA LEU A 197 17.37 2.09 -9.90
C LEU A 197 17.72 1.42 -11.22
N ALA A 198 18.52 2.10 -12.03
CA ALA A 198 19.15 1.45 -13.18
C ALA A 198 20.06 0.32 -12.68
N LEU A 199 20.09 -0.81 -13.40
CA LEU A 199 20.82 -2.01 -12.99
C LEU A 199 22.31 -1.73 -12.68
N LYS A 200 22.96 -0.85 -13.46
CA LYS A 200 24.35 -0.45 -13.27
C LYS A 200 24.61 0.31 -11.94
N ASP A 201 23.58 0.92 -11.37
CA ASP A 201 23.70 1.76 -10.17
C ASP A 201 23.36 0.97 -8.90
N ILE A 202 22.85 -0.26 -9.02
CA ILE A 202 22.45 -1.12 -7.90
C ILE A 202 23.64 -1.45 -6.99
N PRO A 203 24.82 -1.93 -7.49
CA PRO A 203 25.91 -2.31 -6.60
C PRO A 203 26.36 -1.15 -5.70
N ALA A 204 26.41 0.07 -6.23
CA ALA A 204 26.80 1.26 -5.46
C ALA A 204 25.76 1.64 -4.40
N ALA A 205 24.49 1.26 -4.57
CA ALA A 205 23.41 1.50 -3.62
C ALA A 205 23.35 0.44 -2.52
N ILE A 206 24.01 -0.72 -2.66
CA ILE A 206 24.14 -1.74 -1.62
C ILE A 206 25.23 -1.32 -0.65
N THR A 207 24.89 -0.47 0.30
CA THR A 207 25.77 -0.02 1.37
C THR A 207 25.39 -0.71 2.70
N ALA A 208 26.32 -0.79 3.64
CA ALA A 208 26.06 -1.38 4.96
C ALA A 208 24.87 -0.71 5.66
N ASP A 209 24.79 0.62 5.58
CA ASP A 209 23.69 1.37 6.20
C ASP A 209 22.35 1.10 5.50
N ASN A 210 22.32 1.05 4.17
CA ASN A 210 21.10 0.76 3.43
C ASN A 210 20.58 -0.65 3.73
N VAL A 211 21.45 -1.65 3.77
CA VAL A 211 21.12 -3.03 4.13
C VAL A 211 20.63 -3.11 5.59
N ARG A 212 21.38 -2.52 6.54
CA ARG A 212 21.03 -2.52 7.97
C ARG A 212 19.67 -1.90 8.24
N GLN A 213 19.41 -0.72 7.71
CA GLN A 213 18.13 -0.03 7.89
C GLN A 213 16.98 -0.83 7.26
N THR A 214 17.19 -1.42 6.09
CA THR A 214 16.16 -2.27 5.45
C THR A 214 15.80 -3.46 6.32
N ILE A 215 16.81 -4.18 6.84
CA ILE A 215 16.61 -5.34 7.72
C ILE A 215 15.87 -4.92 8.99
N GLN A 216 16.31 -3.83 9.64
CA GLN A 216 15.67 -3.34 10.85
C GLN A 216 14.20 -3.02 10.64
N ILE A 217 13.87 -2.26 9.58
CA ILE A 217 12.48 -1.92 9.24
C ILE A 217 11.65 -3.17 8.97
N VAL A 218 12.19 -4.15 8.25
CA VAL A 218 11.48 -5.42 7.98
C VAL A 218 11.20 -6.16 9.28
N ILE A 219 12.19 -6.31 10.16
CA ILE A 219 12.01 -6.99 11.45
C ILE A 219 10.97 -6.30 12.31
N ASP A 220 11.05 -4.98 12.44
CA ASP A 220 10.14 -4.20 13.28
C ASP A 220 8.70 -4.29 12.77
N ASP A 221 8.49 -4.10 11.49
CA ASP A 221 7.14 -4.19 10.90
C ASP A 221 6.58 -5.62 10.91
N MET A 222 7.42 -6.65 10.72
CA MET A 222 6.98 -8.05 10.87
C MET A 222 6.54 -8.35 12.30
N ARG A 223 7.17 -7.74 13.30
CA ARG A 223 6.76 -7.86 14.71
C ARG A 223 5.51 -7.03 15.02
N GLU A 224 5.54 -5.76 14.69
CA GLU A 224 4.52 -4.80 15.11
C GLU A 224 3.23 -4.90 14.29
N LYS A 225 3.33 -5.04 12.96
CA LYS A 225 2.19 -5.00 12.05
C LYS A 225 1.70 -6.39 11.62
N PHE A 226 2.60 -7.39 11.56
CA PHE A 226 2.20 -8.76 11.26
C PHE A 226 2.04 -9.62 12.51
N GLY A 227 2.41 -9.11 13.70
CA GLY A 227 2.24 -9.80 14.98
C GLY A 227 3.16 -11.02 15.18
N LEU A 228 4.29 -11.09 14.47
CA LEU A 228 5.25 -12.18 14.56
C LEU A 228 6.30 -11.87 15.63
N THR A 229 6.40 -12.69 16.67
CA THR A 229 7.37 -12.47 17.75
C THR A 229 8.81 -12.71 17.32
N GLN A 230 9.03 -13.71 16.47
CA GLN A 230 10.33 -14.10 15.92
C GLN A 230 10.18 -14.36 14.42
N PRO A 231 10.14 -13.30 13.58
CA PRO A 231 10.03 -13.48 12.14
C PRO A 231 11.29 -14.15 11.59
N ARG A 232 11.10 -15.15 10.73
CA ARG A 232 12.19 -15.79 10.00
C ARG A 232 12.38 -15.11 8.64
N ILE A 233 13.57 -14.56 8.44
CA ILE A 233 13.91 -13.75 7.27
C ILE A 233 15.01 -14.44 6.46
N LEU A 234 14.78 -14.61 5.17
CA LEU A 234 15.80 -15.06 4.22
C LEU A 234 16.30 -13.87 3.40
N VAL A 235 17.61 -13.83 3.14
CA VAL A 235 18.24 -12.71 2.43
C VAL A 235 18.94 -13.20 1.17
N CYS A 236 18.61 -12.62 0.02
CA CYS A 236 19.32 -12.87 -1.22
C CYS A 236 20.71 -12.22 -1.20
N GLY A 237 21.71 -12.88 -1.79
CA GLY A 237 22.93 -12.20 -2.23
C GLY A 237 22.63 -11.23 -3.38
N LEU A 238 23.54 -10.33 -3.67
CA LEU A 238 23.46 -9.46 -4.85
C LEU A 238 23.89 -10.23 -6.11
N ASN A 239 24.99 -10.97 -5.98
CA ASN A 239 25.66 -11.63 -7.09
C ASN A 239 25.16 -13.08 -7.31
N PRO A 240 25.32 -13.65 -8.52
CA PRO A 240 25.09 -15.06 -8.76
C PRO A 240 25.84 -15.93 -7.74
N HIS A 241 25.21 -17.00 -7.28
CA HIS A 241 25.75 -17.91 -6.25
C HIS A 241 26.22 -17.20 -4.98
N ALA A 242 25.60 -16.02 -4.64
CA ALA A 242 25.99 -15.17 -3.52
C ALA A 242 27.51 -14.85 -3.52
N GLY A 243 28.02 -14.50 -4.71
CA GLY A 243 29.42 -14.08 -4.91
C GLY A 243 30.43 -15.22 -5.04
N GLU A 244 30.03 -16.51 -4.83
CA GLU A 244 30.91 -17.70 -4.95
C GLU A 244 32.30 -17.51 -4.25
N GLY A 245 32.26 -17.12 -2.97
CA GLY A 245 33.50 -16.87 -2.23
C GLY A 245 34.34 -15.69 -2.71
N GLY A 246 33.70 -14.73 -3.41
CA GLY A 246 34.36 -13.53 -3.96
C GLY A 246 34.78 -13.64 -5.43
N HIS A 247 34.56 -14.81 -6.05
CA HIS A 247 34.91 -15.00 -7.47
C HIS A 247 33.93 -14.29 -8.43
N LEU A 248 32.67 -14.07 -8.01
CA LEU A 248 31.63 -13.45 -8.81
C LEU A 248 31.15 -12.09 -8.25
N GLY A 249 31.88 -11.55 -7.28
CA GLY A 249 31.57 -10.30 -6.58
C GLY A 249 31.91 -10.42 -5.11
N VAL A 250 32.18 -9.29 -4.46
CA VAL A 250 32.64 -9.23 -3.06
C VAL A 250 31.63 -8.59 -2.11
N GLU A 251 30.51 -8.10 -2.63
CA GLU A 251 29.50 -7.36 -1.85
C GLU A 251 28.90 -8.20 -0.72
N GLU A 252 28.77 -9.50 -0.91
CA GLU A 252 28.31 -10.40 0.14
C GLU A 252 29.36 -10.48 1.28
N ILE A 253 30.64 -10.54 0.95
CA ILE A 253 31.73 -10.71 1.93
C ILE A 253 32.00 -9.39 2.65
N GLU A 254 32.02 -8.27 1.90
CA GLU A 254 32.45 -6.98 2.43
C GLU A 254 31.34 -6.14 3.03
N ILE A 255 30.08 -6.34 2.59
CA ILE A 255 28.96 -5.50 2.97
C ILE A 255 27.81 -6.32 3.59
N ILE A 256 27.23 -7.27 2.82
CA ILE A 256 25.95 -7.88 3.17
C ILE A 256 26.09 -8.80 4.40
N ASN A 257 26.97 -9.79 4.35
CA ASN A 257 27.13 -10.75 5.42
C ASN A 257 27.67 -10.13 6.72
N PRO A 258 28.62 -9.17 6.71
CA PRO A 258 28.97 -8.45 7.95
C PRO A 258 27.77 -7.82 8.64
N VAL A 259 26.86 -7.16 7.89
CA VAL A 259 25.62 -6.58 8.45
C VAL A 259 24.67 -7.68 8.95
N LEU A 260 24.48 -8.77 8.19
CA LEU A 260 23.60 -9.87 8.60
C LEU A 260 24.06 -10.51 9.91
N ARG A 261 25.38 -10.66 10.11
CA ARG A 261 25.96 -11.19 11.35
C ARG A 261 25.64 -10.32 12.56
N GLU A 262 25.59 -8.99 12.42
CA GLU A 262 25.15 -8.11 13.52
C GLU A 262 23.77 -8.52 14.08
N PHE A 263 22.83 -8.91 13.20
CA PHE A 263 21.48 -9.34 13.59
C PHE A 263 21.47 -10.80 14.11
N ILE A 264 22.23 -11.69 13.48
CA ILE A 264 22.37 -13.09 13.92
C ILE A 264 22.94 -13.15 15.34
N ASP A 265 23.97 -12.39 15.62
CA ASP A 265 24.67 -12.37 16.91
C ASP A 265 23.78 -11.88 18.08
N VAL A 266 22.75 -11.09 17.78
CA VAL A 266 21.74 -10.67 18.77
C VAL A 266 20.49 -11.56 18.76
N GLY A 267 20.50 -12.68 18.04
CA GLY A 267 19.48 -13.73 18.09
C GLY A 267 18.28 -13.52 17.16
N VAL A 268 18.41 -12.70 16.10
CA VAL A 268 17.41 -12.60 15.04
C VAL A 268 17.48 -13.84 14.13
N ASP A 269 16.34 -14.44 13.81
CA ASP A 269 16.27 -15.55 12.83
C ASP A 269 16.35 -15.01 11.39
N ILE A 270 17.56 -14.71 10.97
CA ILE A 270 17.89 -14.19 9.65
C ILE A 270 19.03 -15.00 9.03
N SER A 271 18.95 -15.31 7.72
CA SER A 271 20.02 -16.03 7.04
C SER A 271 21.21 -15.12 6.69
N GLU A 272 22.40 -15.68 6.51
CA GLU A 272 23.41 -15.06 5.66
C GLU A 272 22.89 -14.97 4.21
N ALA A 273 23.59 -14.21 3.36
CA ALA A 273 23.24 -14.02 1.96
C ALA A 273 23.20 -15.37 1.22
N MET A 274 22.05 -15.69 0.64
CA MET A 274 21.81 -16.94 -0.10
C MET A 274 21.74 -16.69 -1.60
N PRO A 275 22.15 -17.65 -2.43
CA PRO A 275 21.89 -17.57 -3.87
C PRO A 275 20.39 -17.46 -4.15
N ALA A 276 19.99 -16.45 -4.94
CA ALA A 276 18.56 -16.18 -5.18
C ALA A 276 17.87 -17.32 -5.94
N ASP A 277 18.57 -18.01 -6.84
CA ASP A 277 18.06 -19.16 -7.61
C ASP A 277 17.66 -20.35 -6.73
N THR A 278 18.30 -20.52 -5.58
CA THR A 278 17.99 -21.59 -4.62
C THR A 278 17.10 -21.11 -3.48
N LEU A 279 17.21 -19.84 -3.08
CA LEU A 279 16.41 -19.28 -1.99
C LEU A 279 14.91 -19.37 -2.27
N PHE A 280 14.48 -19.02 -3.49
CA PHE A 280 13.06 -19.01 -3.89
C PHE A 280 12.48 -20.41 -4.17
N THR A 281 13.09 -21.47 -3.63
CA THR A 281 12.54 -22.81 -3.73
C THR A 281 11.48 -23.09 -2.64
N PRO A 282 10.48 -23.96 -2.88
CA PRO A 282 9.46 -24.29 -1.89
C PRO A 282 10.02 -24.73 -0.55
N ARG A 283 11.18 -25.43 -0.56
CA ARG A 283 11.86 -25.90 0.65
C ARG A 283 12.24 -24.75 1.60
N HIS A 284 12.75 -23.66 1.06
CA HIS A 284 13.16 -22.51 1.84
C HIS A 284 11.96 -21.62 2.20
N LEU A 285 11.04 -21.39 1.26
CA LEU A 285 9.88 -20.55 1.46
C LEU A 285 8.86 -21.11 2.45
N ALA A 286 8.78 -22.45 2.61
CA ALA A 286 7.84 -23.10 3.53
C ALA A 286 7.98 -22.66 5.01
N ASN A 287 9.16 -22.20 5.40
CA ASN A 287 9.45 -21.75 6.76
C ASN A 287 10.05 -20.33 6.75
N CYS A 288 9.56 -19.46 5.89
CA CYS A 288 10.05 -18.11 5.72
C CYS A 288 8.88 -17.13 5.84
N ASP A 289 9.04 -16.12 6.69
CA ASP A 289 8.02 -15.06 6.85
C ASP A 289 8.23 -13.92 5.87
N ALA A 290 9.49 -13.60 5.54
CA ALA A 290 9.83 -12.59 4.55
C ALA A 290 11.18 -12.90 3.87
N VAL A 291 11.29 -12.52 2.60
CA VAL A 291 12.53 -12.50 1.84
C VAL A 291 12.99 -11.06 1.66
N ILE A 292 14.29 -10.79 1.81
CA ILE A 292 14.89 -9.52 1.42
C ILE A 292 15.68 -9.73 0.14
N ALA A 293 15.25 -9.08 -0.93
CA ALA A 293 15.96 -9.05 -2.21
C ALA A 293 16.76 -7.75 -2.35
N MET A 294 17.90 -7.82 -3.01
CA MET A 294 18.79 -6.66 -3.16
C MET A 294 18.24 -5.65 -4.16
N TYR A 295 17.50 -6.09 -5.18
CA TYR A 295 16.92 -5.23 -6.19
C TYR A 295 15.60 -5.77 -6.75
N HIS A 296 14.88 -4.89 -7.44
CA HIS A 296 13.52 -5.10 -7.92
C HIS A 296 13.39 -6.41 -8.74
N ASP A 297 14.15 -6.57 -9.81
CA ASP A 297 14.00 -7.71 -10.72
C ASP A 297 14.61 -9.02 -10.19
N GLN A 298 15.25 -9.01 -9.03
CA GLN A 298 15.66 -10.23 -8.33
C GLN A 298 14.50 -10.94 -7.66
N GLY A 299 13.61 -10.18 -7.03
CA GLY A 299 12.52 -10.75 -6.22
C GLY A 299 11.17 -10.74 -6.90
N LEU A 300 10.81 -9.66 -7.60
CA LEU A 300 9.44 -9.45 -8.07
C LEU A 300 8.99 -10.36 -9.22
N PRO A 301 9.82 -10.72 -10.21
CA PRO A 301 9.42 -11.69 -11.22
C PRO A 301 9.04 -13.05 -10.62
N VAL A 302 9.78 -13.50 -9.59
CA VAL A 302 9.47 -14.75 -8.89
C VAL A 302 8.15 -14.61 -8.13
N LEU A 303 7.98 -13.56 -7.36
CA LEU A 303 6.74 -13.31 -6.62
C LEU A 303 5.53 -13.26 -7.55
N LYS A 304 5.62 -12.48 -8.64
CA LYS A 304 4.51 -12.32 -9.60
C LYS A 304 4.21 -13.60 -10.38
N SER A 305 5.18 -14.48 -10.59
CA SER A 305 4.94 -15.77 -11.22
C SER A 305 4.09 -16.72 -10.36
N HIS A 306 4.07 -16.53 -9.04
CA HIS A 306 3.28 -17.34 -8.10
C HIS A 306 1.88 -16.75 -7.79
N GLY A 307 1.54 -15.57 -8.30
CA GLY A 307 0.26 -14.92 -7.99
C GLY A 307 0.06 -13.65 -8.82
N PHE A 308 -0.06 -13.79 -10.13
CA PHE A 308 -0.34 -12.64 -10.99
C PHE A 308 -1.75 -12.10 -10.72
N GLY A 309 -1.84 -10.83 -10.31
CA GLY A 309 -3.10 -10.18 -9.94
C GLY A 309 -3.43 -10.19 -8.44
N ASP A 310 -2.79 -11.07 -7.65
CA ASP A 310 -3.02 -11.18 -6.20
C ASP A 310 -1.92 -10.48 -5.38
N THR A 311 -1.00 -9.81 -6.05
CA THR A 311 0.11 -9.12 -5.40
C THR A 311 -0.35 -7.79 -4.80
N VAL A 312 0.07 -7.54 -3.56
CA VAL A 312 -0.18 -6.33 -2.79
C VAL A 312 1.14 -5.60 -2.55
N ASN A 313 1.16 -4.31 -2.80
CA ASN A 313 2.30 -3.46 -2.45
C ASN A 313 2.10 -2.90 -1.03
N LEU A 314 3.10 -3.07 -0.17
CA LEU A 314 3.14 -2.56 1.19
C LEU A 314 4.28 -1.56 1.34
N THR A 315 4.07 -0.56 2.21
CA THR A 315 5.14 0.35 2.62
C THR A 315 5.46 0.10 4.08
N LEU A 316 6.60 -0.52 4.34
CA LEU A 316 7.11 -0.75 5.69
C LEU A 316 7.87 0.48 6.21
N GLY A 317 7.94 0.63 7.53
CA GLY A 317 8.62 1.75 8.20
C GLY A 317 7.73 2.99 8.42
N LEU A 318 6.49 3.01 7.91
CA LEU A 318 5.52 4.05 8.26
C LEU A 318 4.95 3.79 9.67
N PRO A 319 4.51 4.82 10.43
CA PRO A 319 3.92 4.63 11.76
C PRO A 319 2.51 4.01 11.74
N TYR A 320 2.02 3.65 10.59
CA TYR A 320 0.70 3.02 10.36
C TYR A 320 0.79 1.99 9.23
N ILE A 321 -0.28 1.21 9.07
CA ILE A 321 -0.39 0.22 7.99
C ILE A 321 -0.81 0.91 6.70
N ARG A 322 -0.03 0.70 5.65
CA ARG A 322 -0.37 1.12 4.28
C ARG A 322 -0.18 -0.02 3.31
N THR A 323 -1.25 -0.36 2.59
CA THR A 323 -1.24 -1.24 1.43
C THR A 323 -1.64 -0.48 0.17
N SER A 324 -1.34 -1.01 -0.99
CA SER A 324 -1.65 -0.40 -2.28
C SER A 324 -1.96 -1.45 -3.31
N VAL A 325 -2.81 -1.09 -4.27
CA VAL A 325 -2.98 -1.89 -5.49
C VAL A 325 -1.68 -1.95 -6.30
N ASP A 326 -1.48 -3.05 -7.03
CA ASP A 326 -0.31 -3.27 -7.91
C ASP A 326 -0.68 -3.05 -9.39
N HIS A 327 -1.45 -1.99 -9.69
CA HIS A 327 -1.78 -1.58 -11.05
C HIS A 327 -1.83 -0.05 -11.17
N GLY A 328 -1.78 0.45 -12.41
CA GLY A 328 -1.91 1.88 -12.72
C GLY A 328 -3.37 2.34 -12.83
N THR A 329 -3.54 3.56 -13.30
CA THR A 329 -4.84 4.23 -13.45
C THR A 329 -5.75 3.62 -14.52
N ALA A 330 -5.20 2.85 -15.47
CA ALA A 330 -5.92 2.18 -16.55
C ALA A 330 -7.02 3.06 -17.17
N LEU A 331 -6.61 4.25 -17.63
CA LEU A 331 -7.49 5.30 -18.11
C LEU A 331 -8.47 4.86 -19.22
N ASP A 332 -8.04 3.93 -20.05
CA ASP A 332 -8.80 3.35 -21.16
C ASP A 332 -9.99 2.49 -20.70
N LEU A 333 -9.93 1.94 -19.48
CA LEU A 333 -10.98 1.10 -18.90
C LEU A 333 -12.00 1.88 -18.06
N ALA A 334 -11.66 3.11 -17.66
CA ALA A 334 -12.45 3.89 -16.71
C ALA A 334 -13.90 4.10 -17.20
N GLY A 335 -14.88 3.68 -16.41
CA GLY A 335 -16.32 3.81 -16.69
C GLY A 335 -16.86 2.92 -17.81
N ARG A 336 -16.06 1.96 -18.31
CA ARG A 336 -16.44 1.10 -19.45
C ARG A 336 -16.67 -0.37 -19.06
N GLY A 337 -16.30 -0.75 -17.85
CA GLY A 337 -16.20 -2.15 -17.46
C GLY A 337 -14.86 -2.77 -17.91
N GLY A 338 -14.55 -3.96 -17.43
CA GLY A 338 -13.30 -4.65 -17.73
C GLY A 338 -12.16 -4.33 -16.73
N ALA A 339 -12.35 -3.40 -15.81
CA ALA A 339 -11.47 -3.25 -14.67
C ALA A 339 -11.64 -4.43 -13.71
N SER A 340 -10.51 -5.02 -13.25
CA SER A 340 -10.53 -6.04 -12.21
C SER A 340 -10.39 -5.41 -10.83
N ALA A 341 -11.28 -5.74 -9.90
CA ALA A 341 -11.21 -5.29 -8.52
C ALA A 341 -10.37 -6.20 -7.62
N THR A 342 -9.79 -7.27 -8.17
CA THR A 342 -9.04 -8.29 -7.41
C THR A 342 -7.89 -7.67 -6.62
N SER A 343 -7.07 -6.82 -7.24
CA SER A 343 -5.92 -6.20 -6.56
C SER A 343 -6.34 -5.31 -5.38
N LEU A 344 -7.44 -4.54 -5.52
CA LEU A 344 -7.97 -3.75 -4.41
C LEU A 344 -8.51 -4.65 -3.29
N TYR A 345 -9.19 -5.74 -3.63
CA TYR A 345 -9.69 -6.69 -2.65
C TYR A 345 -8.55 -7.36 -1.88
N GLN A 346 -7.50 -7.79 -2.56
CA GLN A 346 -6.31 -8.35 -1.91
C GLN A 346 -5.59 -7.33 -1.02
N ALA A 347 -5.49 -6.07 -1.46
CA ALA A 347 -4.92 -5.00 -0.64
C ALA A 347 -5.75 -4.74 0.63
N LEU A 348 -7.08 -4.80 0.54
CA LEU A 348 -7.98 -4.71 1.69
C LEU A 348 -7.85 -5.92 2.63
N LEU A 349 -7.79 -7.14 2.09
CA LEU A 349 -7.58 -8.35 2.89
C LEU A 349 -6.28 -8.28 3.69
N MET A 350 -5.18 -7.91 3.04
CA MET A 350 -3.88 -7.75 3.68
C MET A 350 -3.92 -6.66 4.76
N ALA A 351 -4.51 -5.49 4.46
CA ALA A 351 -4.65 -4.39 5.41
C ALA A 351 -5.47 -4.81 6.64
N ASN A 352 -6.57 -5.54 6.43
CA ASN A 352 -7.41 -6.04 7.51
C ASN A 352 -6.69 -7.09 8.37
N GLU A 353 -5.97 -8.03 7.75
CA GLU A 353 -5.19 -9.05 8.45
C GLU A 353 -4.09 -8.40 9.30
N MET A 354 -3.34 -7.46 8.74
CA MET A 354 -2.33 -6.70 9.48
C MET A 354 -2.96 -5.94 10.65
N ALA A 355 -4.10 -5.24 10.42
CA ALA A 355 -4.78 -4.50 11.46
C ALA A 355 -5.32 -5.40 12.60
N ASP A 356 -5.73 -6.64 12.30
CA ASP A 356 -6.17 -7.60 13.32
C ASP A 356 -5.00 -8.19 14.13
N LYS A 357 -3.83 -8.30 13.53
CA LYS A 357 -2.61 -8.85 14.15
C LYS A 357 -1.74 -7.80 14.83
N SER A 358 -1.87 -6.54 14.42
CA SER A 358 -0.99 -5.44 14.85
C SER A 358 -0.97 -5.24 16.35
N LEU A 359 0.23 -5.11 16.91
CA LEU A 359 0.46 -4.73 18.31
C LEU A 359 0.14 -3.25 18.54
N ILE A 360 0.18 -2.42 17.49
CA ILE A 360 -0.15 -0.98 17.53
C ILE A 360 -1.60 -0.79 18.00
N ASP A 361 -2.51 -1.70 17.65
CA ASP A 361 -3.92 -1.65 18.03
C ASP A 361 -4.19 -2.22 19.41
N ARG A 362 -3.35 -3.15 19.90
CA ARG A 362 -3.56 -3.82 21.19
C ARG A 362 -3.24 -2.93 22.39
N SER A 363 -2.42 -1.89 22.20
CA SER A 363 -2.06 -0.94 23.27
C SER A 363 -3.19 0.03 23.64
N LEU A 364 -4.32 0.00 22.93
CA LEU A 364 -5.49 0.86 23.13
C LEU A 364 -6.73 0.06 23.63
N ALA A 365 -6.58 -1.22 23.82
CA ALA A 365 -7.60 -2.13 24.38
C ALA A 365 -7.34 -2.41 25.86
#